data_fa9d171ddc95e16225d2d7235991f49e
#
_entry.id   fa9d171ddc95e16225d2d7235991f49e
#
_cell.length_a   1.000
_cell.length_b   1.000
_cell.length_c   1.000
_cell.angle_alpha   90.00
_cell.angle_beta   90.00
_cell.angle_gamma   90.00
#
_symmetry.space_group_name_H-M   'P 1'
#
loop_
_entity.id
_entity.type
_entity.pdbx_description
1 polymer ?
#
loop_
_entity_poly.entity_id
_entity_poly.type
_entity_poly.pdbx_seq_one_letter_code
_entity_poly.pdbx_strand_id
1 'polypeptide(L)'
;MFPTGDSAGREGTVNNMPAGFRLQFLQSRLKKRSVSTGSANRTPKFCQASGNPLLPPYLCGRKFLSMISRRNIRVKVMQTLYAQSSLDSATPLSNSVAHLQKHYEQTRQLLVFLLWTLTEIGRQVEKHALQKASKHLPTEADLQINTKLAGNEILWEIQQDTTLADHLKKDQGARHGMENLIKEIHAHLLESPTYQQYIAQPSRTRSEEKKMLLQILNDQMIEFEPYVEWVEDHFTNWEDDAEAILQLLTQYLQKPGKLSGQKEGVSFQQLIPADKWNFGKELLTTVIEKNEHLLSLIVPKLKNWDPERIASLDMILMKMGLAELLYFETIPPKVTLNEYIDLAKEYSTAQSGQFVNGILDNIHKELAEAGQLKKIEFRKS
;
A
#
# COMPACT_ATOMS: atom_id res chain seq x y z
N MET A 1 -30.74 -32.92 34.74
CA MET A 1 -29.40 -32.40 34.95
C MET A 1 -28.64 -32.50 33.65
N PHE A 2 -28.66 -31.46 32.80
CA PHE A 2 -27.91 -31.37 31.55
C PHE A 2 -27.00 -30.15 31.66
N PRO A 3 -25.75 -30.25 31.32
CA PRO A 3 -24.87 -29.07 31.27
C PRO A 3 -25.07 -28.31 29.96
N THR A 4 -25.26 -27.03 30.10
CA THR A 4 -25.31 -26.02 29.03
C THR A 4 -23.95 -25.92 28.37
N GLY A 5 -23.86 -26.19 27.08
CA GLY A 5 -22.67 -26.00 26.29
C GLY A 5 -22.60 -24.55 25.79
N ASP A 6 -21.56 -23.85 26.21
CA ASP A 6 -21.14 -22.56 25.67
C ASP A 6 -20.69 -22.69 24.22
N SER A 7 -21.43 -22.08 23.32
CA SER A 7 -21.02 -21.85 21.94
C SER A 7 -20.43 -20.43 21.82
N ALA A 8 -19.20 -20.26 22.29
CA ALA A 8 -18.41 -19.08 21.97
C ALA A 8 -17.91 -19.17 20.52
N GLY A 9 -18.47 -18.34 19.66
CA GLY A 9 -18.04 -18.14 18.28
C GLY A 9 -16.59 -17.67 18.25
N ARG A 10 -15.74 -18.44 17.57
CA ARG A 10 -14.36 -18.05 17.28
C ARG A 10 -14.37 -17.09 16.10
N GLU A 11 -14.43 -15.80 16.39
CA GLU A 11 -13.93 -14.77 15.49
C GLU A 11 -12.39 -14.85 15.48
N GLY A 12 -11.87 -15.56 14.51
CA GLY A 12 -10.44 -15.62 14.22
C GLY A 12 -10.01 -14.34 13.52
N THR A 13 -9.77 -13.28 14.27
CA THR A 13 -9.11 -12.09 13.77
C THR A 13 -7.64 -12.43 13.45
N VAL A 14 -7.18 -12.03 12.26
CA VAL A 14 -5.82 -12.19 11.74
C VAL A 14 -4.75 -11.64 12.71
N ASN A 15 -5.14 -10.76 13.62
CA ASN A 15 -4.30 -10.15 14.66
C ASN A 15 -3.75 -11.11 15.73
N ASN A 16 -4.19 -12.37 15.78
CA ASN A 16 -3.72 -13.36 16.76
C ASN A 16 -2.72 -14.39 16.19
N MET A 17 -2.20 -14.19 14.97
CA MET A 17 -1.16 -15.06 14.41
C MET A 17 0.24 -14.62 14.87
N PRO A 18 1.18 -15.57 15.16
CA PRO A 18 2.58 -15.25 15.42
C PRO A 18 3.21 -14.48 14.25
N ALA A 19 4.11 -13.54 14.54
CA ALA A 19 4.73 -12.64 13.56
C ALA A 19 5.34 -13.37 12.34
N GLY A 20 6.04 -14.50 12.54
CA GLY A 20 6.58 -15.30 11.45
C GLY A 20 5.53 -15.90 10.50
N PHE A 21 4.29 -16.14 10.99
CA PHE A 21 3.17 -16.57 10.15
C PHE A 21 2.60 -15.39 9.33
N ARG A 22 2.60 -14.18 9.89
CA ARG A 22 2.15 -12.97 9.19
C ARG A 22 3.08 -12.61 8.03
N LEU A 23 4.39 -12.67 8.26
CA LEU A 23 5.40 -12.42 7.22
C LEU A 23 5.30 -13.44 6.08
N GLN A 24 5.14 -14.73 6.39
CA GLN A 24 4.88 -15.79 5.40
C GLN A 24 3.56 -15.58 4.68
N PHE A 25 2.54 -15.06 5.35
CA PHE A 25 1.23 -14.75 4.77
C PHE A 25 1.31 -13.55 3.82
N LEU A 26 2.00 -12.47 4.20
CA LEU A 26 2.30 -11.32 3.33
C LEU A 26 3.15 -11.74 2.12
N GLN A 27 4.21 -12.49 2.34
CA GLN A 27 5.04 -13.05 1.26
C GLN A 27 4.25 -14.02 0.38
N SER A 28 3.33 -14.81 0.96
CA SER A 28 2.46 -15.73 0.20
C SER A 28 1.36 -14.97 -0.56
N ARG A 29 0.82 -13.88 -0.03
CA ARG A 29 -0.12 -12.98 -0.74
C ARG A 29 0.59 -12.27 -1.89
N LEU A 30 1.77 -11.75 -1.66
CA LEU A 30 2.61 -11.14 -2.68
C LEU A 30 3.01 -12.17 -3.76
N LYS A 31 3.33 -13.42 -3.37
CA LYS A 31 3.59 -14.55 -4.29
C LYS A 31 2.33 -15.07 -4.99
N LYS A 32 1.19 -15.22 -4.30
CA LYS A 32 -0.06 -15.69 -4.93
C LYS A 32 -0.60 -14.74 -5.99
N ARG A 33 -0.41 -13.44 -5.84
CA ARG A 33 -0.77 -12.45 -6.88
C ARG A 33 0.12 -12.56 -8.12
N SER A 34 1.37 -13.04 -8.01
CA SER A 34 2.23 -13.33 -9.15
C SER A 34 1.82 -14.60 -9.92
N VAL A 35 1.10 -15.54 -9.26
CA VAL A 35 0.69 -16.85 -9.82
C VAL A 35 -0.70 -16.81 -10.44
N SER A 36 -1.58 -15.88 -10.07
CA SER A 36 -2.94 -15.79 -10.63
C SER A 36 -3.02 -15.27 -12.07
N THR A 37 -1.91 -14.87 -12.68
CA THR A 37 -1.81 -14.62 -14.12
C THR A 37 -1.25 -15.85 -14.80
N GLY A 38 -2.08 -16.89 -14.92
CA GLY A 38 -1.78 -18.21 -15.41
C GLY A 38 -0.76 -18.30 -16.54
N SER A 39 0.37 -18.90 -16.25
CA SER A 39 1.11 -19.84 -17.12
C SER A 39 2.44 -20.17 -16.47
N ALA A 40 2.66 -21.46 -16.28
CA ALA A 40 3.90 -22.02 -15.73
C ALA A 40 5.12 -21.65 -16.61
N ASN A 41 6.23 -21.34 -15.96
CA ASN A 41 7.60 -21.34 -16.50
C ASN A 41 7.90 -20.47 -17.74
N ARG A 42 7.46 -19.21 -17.77
CA ARG A 42 8.10 -18.19 -18.62
C ARG A 42 8.29 -16.93 -17.76
N THR A 43 9.54 -16.58 -17.46
CA THR A 43 9.89 -15.23 -17.06
C THR A 43 9.26 -14.28 -18.08
N PRO A 44 8.43 -13.32 -17.68
CA PRO A 44 7.78 -12.40 -18.61
C PRO A 44 8.86 -11.69 -19.43
N LYS A 45 8.74 -11.74 -20.76
CA LYS A 45 9.66 -11.05 -21.70
C LYS A 45 9.85 -9.56 -21.37
N PHE A 46 8.97 -9.00 -20.56
CA PHE A 46 8.99 -7.60 -20.10
C PHE A 46 10.06 -7.33 -19.02
N CYS A 47 10.41 -8.31 -18.16
CA CYS A 47 11.54 -8.19 -17.23
C CYS A 47 12.89 -8.15 -17.93
N GLN A 48 12.99 -8.84 -19.09
CA GLN A 48 14.20 -8.80 -19.92
C GLN A 48 14.34 -7.46 -20.68
N ALA A 49 13.23 -6.81 -21.00
CA ALA A 49 13.23 -5.52 -21.70
C ALA A 49 13.48 -4.31 -20.80
N SER A 50 13.15 -4.38 -19.48
CA SER A 50 13.40 -3.29 -18.52
C SER A 50 14.83 -3.25 -17.99
N GLY A 51 15.61 -4.31 -18.18
CA GLY A 51 17.03 -4.38 -17.78
C GLY A 51 17.28 -4.23 -16.26
N ASN A 52 16.25 -4.35 -15.43
CA ASN A 52 16.37 -4.16 -14.00
C ASN A 52 16.07 -5.47 -13.23
N PRO A 53 17.10 -6.30 -12.96
CA PRO A 53 16.95 -7.58 -12.24
C PRO A 53 16.62 -7.45 -10.75
N LEU A 54 16.50 -6.22 -10.24
CA LEU A 54 16.38 -5.93 -8.81
C LEU A 54 14.95 -5.62 -8.37
N LEU A 55 13.99 -5.59 -9.31
CA LEU A 55 12.60 -5.48 -8.91
C LEU A 55 12.11 -6.85 -8.43
N PRO A 56 11.57 -6.94 -7.20
CA PRO A 56 10.91 -8.14 -6.74
C PRO A 56 9.94 -8.66 -7.80
N PRO A 57 9.79 -9.99 -8.00
CA PRO A 57 8.96 -10.57 -9.08
C PRO A 57 7.51 -10.06 -9.11
N TYR A 58 6.97 -9.64 -7.97
CA TYR A 58 5.61 -9.09 -7.85
C TYR A 58 5.48 -7.65 -8.34
N LEU A 59 6.58 -6.91 -8.51
CA LEU A 59 6.59 -5.57 -9.11
C LEU A 59 6.86 -5.60 -10.62
N CYS A 60 7.23 -6.77 -11.16
CA CYS A 60 7.54 -6.96 -12.56
C CYS A 60 6.25 -7.19 -13.37
N GLY A 61 5.94 -6.30 -14.31
CA GLY A 61 4.87 -6.51 -15.30
C GLY A 61 3.64 -5.59 -15.22
N ARG A 62 3.57 -4.66 -14.27
CA ARG A 62 2.53 -3.61 -14.31
C ARG A 62 3.07 -2.33 -14.93
N LYS A 63 2.27 -1.70 -15.82
CA LYS A 63 2.53 -0.34 -16.27
C LYS A 63 2.60 0.56 -15.05
N PHE A 64 3.76 1.16 -14.81
CA PHE A 64 4.00 2.09 -13.73
C PHE A 64 3.06 3.30 -13.86
N LEU A 65 2.03 3.33 -13.05
CA LEU A 65 1.18 4.50 -12.83
C LEU A 65 1.64 5.12 -11.51
N SER A 66 2.12 6.32 -11.56
CA SER A 66 2.85 7.07 -10.52
C SER A 66 2.00 7.53 -9.33
N MET A 67 0.96 6.80 -8.90
CA MET A 67 -0.01 7.32 -7.93
C MET A 67 -0.73 6.18 -7.20
N ILE A 68 -1.23 6.46 -5.99
CA ILE A 68 -2.19 5.60 -5.30
C ILE A 68 -3.30 5.20 -6.29
N SER A 69 -3.51 3.91 -6.46
CA SER A 69 -4.48 3.40 -7.43
C SER A 69 -5.92 3.64 -6.95
N ARG A 70 -6.89 3.74 -7.88
CA ARG A 70 -8.30 3.76 -7.50
C ARG A 70 -8.72 2.54 -6.67
N ARG A 71 -8.01 1.40 -6.82
CA ARG A 71 -8.23 0.21 -6.01
C ARG A 71 -7.96 0.50 -4.53
N ASN A 72 -6.80 1.05 -4.19
CA ASN A 72 -6.47 1.41 -2.81
C ASN A 72 -7.49 2.38 -2.21
N ILE A 73 -7.98 3.31 -3.03
CA ILE A 73 -9.03 4.24 -2.59
C ILE A 73 -10.35 3.52 -2.29
N ARG A 74 -10.76 2.57 -3.13
CA ARG A 74 -11.94 1.73 -2.86
C ARG A 74 -11.78 0.97 -1.54
N VAL A 75 -10.58 0.44 -1.25
CA VAL A 75 -10.29 -0.20 0.05
C VAL A 75 -10.53 0.77 1.21
N LYS A 76 -10.02 2.00 1.12
CA LYS A 76 -10.22 3.02 2.19
C LYS A 76 -11.70 3.40 2.37
N VAL A 77 -12.44 3.52 1.28
CA VAL A 77 -13.89 3.78 1.32
C VAL A 77 -14.62 2.58 1.96
N MET A 78 -14.29 1.37 1.56
CA MET A 78 -14.84 0.13 2.13
C MET A 78 -14.60 0.06 3.65
N GLN A 79 -13.37 0.29 4.09
CA GLN A 79 -13.00 0.30 5.51
C GLN A 79 -13.77 1.37 6.30
N THR A 80 -13.93 2.56 5.72
CA THR A 80 -14.70 3.65 6.33
C THR A 80 -16.17 3.28 6.49
N LEU A 81 -16.80 2.70 5.45
CA LEU A 81 -18.19 2.24 5.49
C LEU A 81 -18.38 1.08 6.48
N TYR A 82 -17.41 0.16 6.55
CA TYR A 82 -17.44 -0.96 7.49
C TYR A 82 -17.35 -0.48 8.94
N ALA A 83 -16.42 0.42 9.24
CA ALA A 83 -16.31 1.02 10.56
C ALA A 83 -17.60 1.75 10.95
N GLN A 84 -18.24 2.46 10.01
CA GLN A 84 -19.51 3.14 10.24
C GLN A 84 -20.66 2.14 10.49
N SER A 85 -20.72 1.02 9.77
CA SER A 85 -21.79 0.02 9.96
C SER A 85 -21.70 -0.70 11.31
N SER A 86 -20.53 -0.69 11.95
CA SER A 86 -20.28 -1.30 13.26
C SER A 86 -20.58 -0.34 14.42
N LEU A 87 -20.82 0.95 14.14
CA LEU A 87 -21.22 1.96 15.12
C LEU A 87 -22.74 2.07 15.07
N ASP A 88 -23.41 1.84 16.22
CA ASP A 88 -24.85 2.03 16.35
C ASP A 88 -25.25 3.46 15.99
N SER A 89 -26.24 3.57 15.07
CA SER A 89 -26.98 4.77 14.66
C SER A 89 -26.20 5.89 13.94
N ALA A 90 -26.90 6.48 13.02
CA ALA A 90 -26.74 7.74 12.23
C ALA A 90 -25.47 8.57 12.47
N THR A 91 -24.30 8.00 12.13
CA THR A 91 -23.05 8.78 12.11
C THR A 91 -23.19 9.86 11.02
N PRO A 92 -23.02 11.15 11.34
CA PRO A 92 -23.09 12.22 10.35
C PRO A 92 -22.09 11.99 9.20
N LEU A 93 -22.48 12.32 7.97
CA LEU A 93 -21.63 12.21 6.78
C LEU A 93 -20.27 12.91 6.96
N SER A 94 -20.26 14.07 7.66
CA SER A 94 -19.04 14.80 8.00
C SER A 94 -18.02 13.93 8.73
N ASN A 95 -18.47 13.08 9.65
CA ASN A 95 -17.60 12.19 10.41
C ASN A 95 -17.03 11.08 9.53
N SER A 96 -17.84 10.52 8.62
CA SER A 96 -17.38 9.50 7.66
C SER A 96 -16.33 10.07 6.70
N VAL A 97 -16.50 11.30 6.22
CA VAL A 97 -15.50 12.00 5.40
C VAL A 97 -14.21 12.27 6.19
N ALA A 98 -14.33 12.65 7.47
CA ALA A 98 -13.17 12.84 8.34
C ALA A 98 -12.41 11.51 8.59
N HIS A 99 -13.14 10.39 8.77
CA HIS A 99 -12.52 9.07 8.87
C HIS A 99 -11.79 8.66 7.59
N LEU A 100 -12.39 8.88 6.42
CA LEU A 100 -11.72 8.63 5.14
C LEU A 100 -10.45 9.48 5.02
N GLN A 101 -10.50 10.75 5.41
CA GLN A 101 -9.33 11.63 5.42
C GLN A 101 -8.22 11.09 6.35
N LYS A 102 -8.59 10.54 7.51
CA LYS A 102 -7.64 9.91 8.41
C LYS A 102 -6.93 8.71 7.76
N HIS A 103 -7.65 7.86 7.04
CA HIS A 103 -7.04 6.74 6.31
C HIS A 103 -6.04 7.20 5.26
N TYR A 104 -6.32 8.29 4.53
CA TYR A 104 -5.36 8.88 3.59
C TYR A 104 -4.13 9.41 4.30
N GLU A 105 -4.34 10.07 5.42
CA GLU A 105 -3.26 10.61 6.22
C GLU A 105 -2.35 9.50 6.77
N GLN A 106 -2.91 8.39 7.22
CA GLN A 106 -2.15 7.20 7.65
C GLN A 106 -1.29 6.63 6.52
N THR A 107 -1.83 6.53 5.29
CA THR A 107 -1.06 6.09 4.12
C THR A 107 0.12 7.03 3.84
N ARG A 108 -0.11 8.36 3.94
CA ARG A 108 0.94 9.36 3.80
C ARG A 108 2.00 9.23 4.88
N GLN A 109 1.58 9.09 6.15
CA GLN A 109 2.48 8.94 7.29
C GLN A 109 3.40 7.74 7.14
N LEU A 110 2.86 6.61 6.70
CA LEU A 110 3.64 5.40 6.44
C LEU A 110 4.68 5.62 5.34
N LEU A 111 4.32 6.29 4.23
CA LEU A 111 5.29 6.62 3.16
C LEU A 111 6.41 7.54 3.67
N VAL A 112 6.05 8.57 4.46
CA VAL A 112 7.01 9.49 5.09
C VAL A 112 7.96 8.74 6.02
N PHE A 113 7.43 7.81 6.81
CA PHE A 113 8.22 6.99 7.73
C PHE A 113 9.23 6.11 7.01
N LEU A 114 8.84 5.42 5.95
CA LEU A 114 9.75 4.59 5.16
C LEU A 114 10.87 5.41 4.49
N LEU A 115 10.53 6.58 3.94
CA LEU A 115 11.53 7.50 3.39
C LEU A 115 12.49 8.02 4.46
N TRP A 116 11.97 8.38 5.62
CA TRP A 116 12.78 8.78 6.76
C TRP A 116 13.74 7.66 7.21
N THR A 117 13.25 6.42 7.32
CA THR A 117 14.09 5.27 7.69
C THR A 117 15.27 5.11 6.73
N LEU A 118 15.03 5.19 5.41
CA LEU A 118 16.11 5.15 4.42
C LEU A 118 17.18 6.24 4.66
N THR A 119 16.74 7.47 4.97
CA THR A 119 17.68 8.56 5.24
C THR A 119 18.43 8.36 6.55
N GLU A 120 17.81 7.79 7.60
CA GLU A 120 18.47 7.52 8.88
C GLU A 120 19.46 6.36 8.78
N ILE A 121 19.20 5.35 7.94
CA ILE A 121 20.19 4.30 7.66
C ILE A 121 21.46 4.92 7.03
N GLY A 122 21.29 5.84 6.08
CA GLY A 122 22.44 6.58 5.51
C GLY A 122 23.18 7.41 6.55
N ARG A 123 22.46 8.15 7.41
CA ARG A 123 23.06 8.93 8.50
C ARG A 123 23.73 8.06 9.55
N GLN A 124 23.24 6.83 9.80
CA GLN A 124 23.84 5.91 10.75
C GLN A 124 25.24 5.48 10.32
N VAL A 125 25.51 5.37 9.03
CA VAL A 125 26.86 5.09 8.50
C VAL A 125 27.84 6.19 8.91
N GLU A 126 27.46 7.46 8.78
CA GLU A 126 28.29 8.60 9.20
C GLU A 126 28.45 8.65 10.71
N LYS A 127 27.35 8.48 11.49
CA LYS A 127 27.41 8.42 12.96
C LYS A 127 28.36 7.32 13.43
N HIS A 128 28.30 6.14 12.82
CA HIS A 128 29.19 5.02 13.15
C HIS A 128 30.66 5.35 12.86
N ALA A 129 30.96 5.95 11.70
CA ALA A 129 32.32 6.37 11.35
C ALA A 129 32.86 7.40 12.36
N LEU A 130 32.06 8.43 12.71
CA LEU A 130 32.45 9.44 13.70
C LEU A 130 32.66 8.82 15.10
N GLN A 131 31.80 7.91 15.54
CA GLN A 131 31.93 7.23 16.82
C GLN A 131 33.23 6.39 16.88
N LYS A 132 33.56 5.70 15.80
CA LYS A 132 34.80 4.90 15.72
C LYS A 132 36.05 5.78 15.72
N ALA A 133 36.04 6.87 14.95
CA ALA A 133 37.15 7.83 14.91
C ALA A 133 37.35 8.59 16.22
N SER A 134 36.29 8.78 17.02
CA SER A 134 36.34 9.50 18.31
C SER A 134 36.78 8.64 19.50
N LYS A 135 37.15 7.39 19.31
CA LYS A 135 37.72 6.55 20.38
C LYS A 135 39.04 7.15 20.91
N HIS A 136 39.32 6.93 22.17
CA HIS A 136 40.58 7.40 22.78
C HIS A 136 41.87 6.88 22.06
N LEU A 137 41.79 5.65 21.53
CA LEU A 137 42.84 5.01 20.72
C LEU A 137 42.19 4.37 19.49
N PRO A 138 41.91 5.16 18.45
CA PRO A 138 41.33 4.61 17.24
C PRO A 138 42.36 3.77 16.48
N THR A 139 41.94 2.63 15.98
CA THR A 139 42.78 1.83 15.06
C THR A 139 42.72 2.44 13.66
N GLU A 140 43.64 2.06 12.78
CA GLU A 140 43.62 2.47 11.38
C GLU A 140 42.29 2.08 10.70
N ALA A 141 41.78 0.90 10.99
CA ALA A 141 40.47 0.46 10.51
C ALA A 141 39.30 1.34 11.01
N ASP A 142 39.39 1.85 12.26
CA ASP A 142 38.37 2.77 12.80
C ASP A 142 38.36 4.13 12.05
N LEU A 143 39.53 4.54 11.52
CA LEU A 143 39.65 5.80 10.76
C LEU A 143 39.31 5.67 9.27
N GLN A 144 39.32 4.44 8.74
CA GLN A 144 39.07 4.17 7.31
C GLN A 144 37.69 3.63 7.01
N ILE A 145 36.69 3.86 7.89
CA ILE A 145 35.30 3.42 7.65
C ILE A 145 34.76 4.13 6.41
N ASN A 146 34.26 3.33 5.47
CA ASN A 146 33.72 3.86 4.22
C ASN A 146 32.33 4.49 4.45
N THR A 147 32.19 5.77 4.15
CA THR A 147 30.96 6.56 4.30
C THR A 147 30.24 6.80 2.98
N LYS A 148 30.49 6.00 1.94
CA LYS A 148 29.93 6.18 0.60
C LYS A 148 28.39 6.29 0.60
N LEU A 149 27.70 5.47 1.40
CA LEU A 149 26.25 5.52 1.49
C LEU A 149 25.72 6.83 2.09
N ALA A 150 26.38 7.38 3.09
CA ALA A 150 26.00 8.67 3.67
C ALA A 150 26.04 9.82 2.64
N GLY A 151 26.95 9.74 1.68
CA GLY A 151 27.06 10.69 0.56
C GLY A 151 26.24 10.31 -0.68
N ASN A 152 25.24 9.44 -0.57
CA ASN A 152 24.39 9.05 -1.69
C ASN A 152 23.56 10.25 -2.18
N GLU A 153 23.67 10.60 -3.46
CA GLU A 153 23.01 11.76 -4.06
C GLU A 153 21.49 11.70 -3.92
N ILE A 154 20.89 10.53 -4.02
CA ILE A 154 19.44 10.36 -3.93
C ILE A 154 18.96 10.58 -2.48
N LEU A 155 19.71 10.08 -1.48
CA LEU A 155 19.38 10.37 -0.07
C LEU A 155 19.50 11.88 0.22
N TRP A 156 20.48 12.54 -0.35
CA TRP A 156 20.64 13.99 -0.21
C TRP A 156 19.48 14.75 -0.88
N GLU A 157 19.05 14.36 -2.08
CA GLU A 157 17.87 14.93 -2.75
C GLU A 157 16.59 14.73 -1.92
N ILE A 158 16.40 13.54 -1.33
CA ILE A 158 15.26 13.26 -0.44
C ILE A 158 15.27 14.18 0.78
N GLN A 159 16.43 14.40 1.39
CA GLN A 159 16.55 15.27 2.56
C GLN A 159 16.31 16.75 2.24
N GLN A 160 16.52 17.17 1.00
CA GLN A 160 16.27 18.53 0.54
C GLN A 160 14.84 18.78 0.06
N ASP A 161 14.00 17.76 -0.03
CA ASP A 161 12.59 17.94 -0.36
C ASP A 161 11.87 18.65 0.80
N THR A 162 11.55 19.93 0.57
CA THR A 162 10.90 20.78 1.58
C THR A 162 9.54 20.26 1.99
N THR A 163 8.79 19.67 1.06
CA THR A 163 7.46 19.10 1.34
C THR A 163 7.58 17.89 2.26
N LEU A 164 8.56 17.00 2.00
CA LEU A 164 8.87 15.89 2.87
C LEU A 164 9.35 16.36 4.26
N ALA A 165 10.21 17.37 4.30
CA ALA A 165 10.70 17.95 5.55
C ALA A 165 9.57 18.50 6.44
N ASP A 166 8.55 19.14 5.84
CA ASP A 166 7.40 19.64 6.57
C ASP A 166 6.51 18.49 7.13
N HIS A 167 6.35 17.41 6.38
CA HIS A 167 5.68 16.21 6.89
C HIS A 167 6.49 15.55 8.01
N LEU A 168 7.80 15.46 7.86
CA LEU A 168 8.69 14.92 8.88
C LEU A 168 8.66 15.71 10.20
N LYS A 169 8.42 17.01 10.17
CA LYS A 169 8.23 17.83 11.40
C LYS A 169 6.92 17.49 12.11
N LYS A 170 5.87 17.14 11.37
CA LYS A 170 4.54 16.84 11.92
C LYS A 170 4.46 15.40 12.48
N ASP A 171 5.09 14.44 11.82
CA ASP A 171 4.95 13.02 12.09
C ASP A 171 6.13 12.49 12.91
N GLN A 172 6.16 12.79 14.21
CA GLN A 172 7.28 12.37 15.08
C GLN A 172 7.03 11.06 15.83
N GLY A 173 5.77 10.64 16.00
CA GLY A 173 5.40 9.56 16.92
C GLY A 173 6.07 8.22 16.62
N ALA A 174 5.94 7.70 15.41
CA ALA A 174 6.48 6.40 15.03
C ALA A 174 8.02 6.33 14.92
N ARG A 175 8.72 7.45 15.12
CA ARG A 175 10.19 7.51 15.07
C ARG A 175 10.87 7.35 16.42
N HIS A 176 10.09 7.50 17.51
CA HIS A 176 10.60 7.31 18.86
C HIS A 176 10.98 5.85 19.09
N GLY A 177 12.19 5.63 19.59
CA GLY A 177 12.68 4.29 19.92
C GLY A 177 13.31 3.54 18.74
N MET A 178 13.36 4.14 17.53
CA MET A 178 13.97 3.53 16.34
C MET A 178 15.50 3.49 16.36
N GLU A 179 16.16 4.20 17.28
CA GLU A 179 17.62 4.37 17.28
C GLU A 179 18.37 3.04 17.36
N ASN A 180 17.87 2.10 18.16
CA ASN A 180 18.49 0.79 18.30
C ASN A 180 18.24 -0.07 17.06
N LEU A 181 17.00 -0.06 16.54
CA LEU A 181 16.66 -0.79 15.33
C LEU A 181 17.44 -0.28 14.11
N ILE A 182 17.66 1.04 13.98
CA ILE A 182 18.52 1.60 12.94
C ILE A 182 19.97 1.10 13.07
N LYS A 183 20.50 0.95 14.30
CA LYS A 183 21.83 0.36 14.51
C LYS A 183 21.88 -1.12 14.12
N GLU A 184 20.84 -1.88 14.42
CA GLU A 184 20.72 -3.30 14.02
C GLU A 184 20.65 -3.44 12.51
N ILE A 185 19.81 -2.64 11.84
CA ILE A 185 19.75 -2.58 10.37
C ILE A 185 21.14 -2.24 9.79
N HIS A 186 21.81 -1.27 10.37
CA HIS A 186 23.16 -0.89 9.92
C HIS A 186 24.17 -2.03 10.13
N ALA A 187 24.14 -2.74 11.26
CA ALA A 187 25.01 -3.89 11.52
C ALA A 187 24.76 -5.00 10.48
N HIS A 188 23.49 -5.32 10.20
CA HIS A 188 23.11 -6.30 9.20
C HIS A 188 23.53 -5.85 7.78
N LEU A 189 23.40 -4.55 7.47
CA LEU A 189 23.87 -3.98 6.21
C LEU A 189 25.37 -4.16 6.00
N LEU A 190 26.19 -3.98 7.06
CA LEU A 190 27.63 -4.19 6.98
C LEU A 190 28.01 -5.64 6.62
N GLU A 191 27.20 -6.62 6.95
CA GLU A 191 27.42 -8.03 6.60
C GLU A 191 26.93 -8.37 5.18
N SER A 192 26.18 -7.49 4.53
CA SER A 192 25.61 -7.72 3.19
C SER A 192 26.73 -7.73 2.12
N PRO A 193 26.87 -8.82 1.34
CA PRO A 193 27.85 -8.89 0.26
C PRO A 193 27.66 -7.80 -0.79
N THR A 194 26.42 -7.42 -1.05
CA THR A 194 26.08 -6.38 -2.03
C THR A 194 26.45 -4.98 -1.54
N TYR A 195 26.31 -4.73 -0.25
CA TYR A 195 26.81 -3.49 0.35
C TYR A 195 28.33 -3.42 0.30
N GLN A 196 29.02 -4.53 0.61
CA GLN A 196 30.48 -4.60 0.53
C GLN A 196 30.98 -4.34 -0.90
N GLN A 197 30.33 -4.90 -1.92
CA GLN A 197 30.64 -4.61 -3.32
C GLN A 197 30.40 -3.13 -3.66
N TYR A 198 29.28 -2.54 -3.20
CA TYR A 198 28.98 -1.13 -3.43
C TYR A 198 30.04 -0.20 -2.83
N ILE A 199 30.48 -0.43 -1.60
CA ILE A 199 31.48 0.43 -0.94
C ILE A 199 32.90 0.22 -1.51
N ALA A 200 33.20 -0.98 -2.03
CA ALA A 200 34.50 -1.27 -2.65
C ALA A 200 34.67 -0.59 -4.02
N GLN A 201 33.60 -0.24 -4.72
CA GLN A 201 33.70 0.45 -6.00
C GLN A 201 34.02 1.93 -5.81
N PRO A 202 35.10 2.46 -6.45
CA PRO A 202 35.45 3.87 -6.34
C PRO A 202 34.48 4.80 -7.12
N SER A 203 33.81 4.27 -8.14
CA SER A 203 32.86 5.02 -8.96
C SER A 203 31.54 5.29 -8.23
N ARG A 204 30.93 6.42 -8.56
CA ARG A 204 29.59 6.80 -8.15
C ARG A 204 28.75 7.09 -9.38
N THR A 205 27.96 6.14 -9.83
CA THR A 205 26.94 6.41 -10.83
C THR A 205 25.58 6.48 -10.16
N ARG A 206 24.70 7.37 -10.64
CA ARG A 206 23.33 7.49 -10.13
C ARG A 206 22.57 6.16 -10.22
N SER A 207 22.90 5.32 -11.19
CA SER A 207 22.31 3.98 -11.33
C SER A 207 22.71 3.05 -10.19
N GLU A 208 23.99 3.07 -9.78
CA GLU A 208 24.49 2.25 -8.67
C GLU A 208 23.95 2.75 -7.32
N GLU A 209 23.88 4.06 -7.13
CA GLU A 209 23.33 4.66 -5.93
C GLU A 209 21.84 4.33 -5.76
N LYS A 210 21.06 4.45 -6.84
CA LYS A 210 19.67 4.01 -6.84
C LYS A 210 19.52 2.51 -6.56
N LYS A 211 20.36 1.69 -7.20
CA LYS A 211 20.36 0.24 -6.99
C LYS A 211 20.56 -0.11 -5.53
N MET A 212 21.53 0.55 -4.87
CA MET A 212 21.82 0.32 -3.45
C MET A 212 20.62 0.69 -2.57
N LEU A 213 19.96 1.81 -2.80
CA LEU A 213 18.77 2.21 -2.01
C LEU A 213 17.59 1.26 -2.19
N LEU A 214 17.34 0.78 -3.42
CA LEU A 214 16.30 -0.22 -3.67
C LEU A 214 16.61 -1.55 -2.97
N GLN A 215 17.89 -1.89 -2.88
CA GLN A 215 18.34 -3.08 -2.20
C GLN A 215 18.23 -2.95 -0.68
N ILE A 216 18.59 -1.79 -0.10
CA ILE A 216 18.37 -1.51 1.31
C ILE A 216 16.87 -1.57 1.63
N LEU A 217 16.04 -0.97 0.79
CA LEU A 217 14.58 -1.03 0.97
C LEU A 217 14.09 -2.48 1.02
N ASN A 218 14.54 -3.33 0.10
CA ASN A 218 14.09 -4.72 0.03
C ASN A 218 14.70 -5.58 1.14
N ASP A 219 16.03 -5.66 1.20
CA ASP A 219 16.73 -6.65 2.02
C ASP A 219 16.83 -6.23 3.50
N GLN A 220 16.91 -4.91 3.76
CA GLN A 220 17.15 -4.39 5.11
C GLN A 220 15.90 -3.81 5.79
N MET A 221 14.85 -3.54 5.02
CA MET A 221 13.60 -3.02 5.57
C MET A 221 12.46 -4.03 5.42
N ILE A 222 12.21 -4.56 4.21
CA ILE A 222 11.04 -5.40 3.95
C ILE A 222 11.27 -6.88 4.30
N GLU A 223 12.49 -7.39 4.13
CA GLU A 223 12.84 -8.76 4.50
C GLU A 223 13.40 -8.88 5.92
N PHE A 224 13.69 -7.77 6.59
CA PHE A 224 14.20 -7.75 7.96
C PHE A 224 13.04 -7.75 8.96
N GLU A 225 12.76 -8.93 9.54
CA GLU A 225 11.61 -9.17 10.42
C GLU A 225 11.46 -8.15 11.56
N PRO A 226 12.52 -7.76 12.33
CA PRO A 226 12.37 -6.79 13.40
C PRO A 226 11.87 -5.40 12.92
N TYR A 227 12.21 -5.02 11.68
CA TYR A 227 11.73 -3.78 11.09
C TYR A 227 10.25 -3.87 10.69
N VAL A 228 9.86 -5.00 10.10
CA VAL A 228 8.46 -5.21 9.70
C VAL A 228 7.56 -5.27 10.93
N GLU A 229 7.96 -5.96 11.99
CA GLU A 229 7.25 -5.97 13.27
C GLU A 229 7.06 -4.57 13.84
N TRP A 230 8.12 -3.75 13.81
CA TRP A 230 8.02 -2.34 14.23
C TRP A 230 6.99 -1.58 13.42
N VAL A 231 6.99 -1.75 12.09
CA VAL A 231 6.04 -1.05 11.22
C VAL A 231 4.62 -1.52 11.49
N GLU A 232 4.38 -2.81 11.67
CA GLU A 232 3.05 -3.38 11.97
C GLU A 232 2.49 -2.87 13.30
N ASP A 233 3.34 -2.73 14.30
CA ASP A 233 2.94 -2.23 15.62
C ASP A 233 2.56 -0.74 15.61
N HIS A 234 3.15 0.05 14.71
CA HIS A 234 2.94 1.51 14.66
C HIS A 234 2.00 1.97 13.54
N PHE A 235 1.81 1.13 12.50
CA PHE A 235 0.99 1.46 11.34
C PHE A 235 -0.03 0.37 11.05
N THR A 236 -1.22 0.52 11.61
CA THR A 236 -2.34 -0.44 11.45
C THR A 236 -2.77 -0.64 9.99
N ASN A 237 -2.39 0.27 9.10
CA ASN A 237 -2.65 0.21 7.66
C ASN A 237 -1.54 -0.46 6.85
N TRP A 238 -0.51 -1.03 7.51
CA TRP A 238 0.61 -1.66 6.80
C TRP A 238 0.15 -2.78 5.89
N GLU A 239 -0.66 -3.71 6.38
CA GLU A 239 -1.11 -4.87 5.60
C GLU A 239 -1.85 -4.47 4.31
N ASP A 240 -2.66 -3.42 4.35
CA ASP A 240 -3.44 -2.96 3.20
C ASP A 240 -2.65 -2.06 2.25
N ASP A 241 -1.73 -1.26 2.77
CA ASP A 241 -1.05 -0.21 2.03
C ASP A 241 0.35 -0.59 1.55
N ALA A 242 0.97 -1.62 2.13
CA ALA A 242 2.37 -1.97 1.88
C ALA A 242 2.70 -2.08 0.38
N GLU A 243 1.93 -2.84 -0.40
CA GLU A 243 2.17 -3.00 -1.84
C GLU A 243 2.15 -1.66 -2.58
N ALA A 244 1.15 -0.84 -2.30
CA ALA A 244 0.98 0.46 -2.97
C ALA A 244 2.10 1.42 -2.59
N ILE A 245 2.46 1.47 -1.31
CA ILE A 245 3.51 2.35 -0.80
C ILE A 245 4.88 1.93 -1.30
N LEU A 246 5.19 0.64 -1.33
CA LEU A 246 6.45 0.14 -1.88
C LEU A 246 6.57 0.45 -3.38
N GLN A 247 5.47 0.37 -4.14
CA GLN A 247 5.45 0.81 -5.53
C GLN A 247 5.73 2.31 -5.65
N LEU A 248 5.07 3.15 -4.82
CA LEU A 248 5.30 4.59 -4.79
C LEU A 248 6.75 4.93 -4.43
N LEU A 249 7.27 4.28 -3.40
CA LEU A 249 8.64 4.49 -2.91
C LEU A 249 9.67 4.11 -3.97
N THR A 250 9.48 2.96 -4.63
CA THR A 250 10.33 2.52 -5.73
C THR A 250 10.34 3.54 -6.88
N GLN A 251 9.19 4.10 -7.24
CA GLN A 251 9.09 5.13 -8.29
C GLN A 251 9.75 6.43 -7.86
N TYR A 252 9.53 6.85 -6.61
CA TYR A 252 10.16 8.05 -6.07
C TYR A 252 11.68 7.94 -6.07
N LEU A 253 12.24 6.80 -5.66
CA LEU A 253 13.69 6.53 -5.70
C LEU A 253 14.26 6.46 -7.13
N GLN A 254 13.43 6.11 -8.11
CA GLN A 254 13.86 6.12 -9.51
C GLN A 254 14.03 7.53 -10.07
N LYS A 255 13.18 8.46 -9.65
CA LYS A 255 13.17 9.87 -10.09
C LYS A 255 12.77 10.77 -8.93
N PRO A 256 13.61 10.93 -7.89
CA PRO A 256 13.30 11.83 -6.80
C PRO A 256 13.17 13.26 -7.30
N GLY A 257 12.36 14.04 -6.61
CA GLY A 257 11.79 15.29 -7.06
C GLY A 257 12.78 16.33 -7.58
N LYS A 258 12.23 17.30 -8.31
CA LYS A 258 12.92 18.45 -8.85
C LYS A 258 13.52 19.33 -7.76
N LEU A 259 14.74 19.08 -7.34
CA LEU A 259 15.44 19.99 -6.44
C LEU A 259 16.28 21.05 -7.15
N SER A 260 16.58 20.86 -8.41
CA SER A 260 17.35 21.89 -9.15
C SER A 260 17.05 21.82 -10.65
N GLY A 261 16.03 22.55 -11.10
CA GLY A 261 15.87 22.89 -12.52
C GLY A 261 15.65 21.74 -13.51
N GLN A 262 15.65 20.48 -13.08
CA GLN A 262 15.39 19.35 -13.95
C GLN A 262 13.91 19.24 -14.29
N LYS A 263 13.61 19.01 -15.57
CA LYS A 263 12.22 18.97 -16.09
C LYS A 263 11.45 17.70 -15.72
N GLU A 264 12.09 16.66 -15.15
CA GLU A 264 11.50 15.36 -14.91
C GLU A 264 11.82 14.84 -13.50
N GLY A 265 10.90 14.94 -12.58
CA GLY A 265 10.94 14.34 -11.24
C GLY A 265 9.55 14.29 -10.64
N VAL A 266 9.30 13.34 -9.74
CA VAL A 266 8.03 13.24 -9.00
C VAL A 266 8.24 13.94 -7.66
N SER A 267 7.52 15.04 -7.39
CA SER A 267 7.55 15.65 -6.06
C SER A 267 6.76 14.77 -5.08
N PHE A 268 7.13 14.80 -3.81
CA PHE A 268 6.40 14.09 -2.76
C PHE A 268 4.90 14.42 -2.78
N GLN A 269 4.54 15.66 -3.04
CA GLN A 269 3.15 16.12 -3.14
C GLN A 269 2.35 15.44 -4.28
N GLN A 270 3.03 14.99 -5.35
CA GLN A 270 2.40 14.31 -6.48
C GLN A 270 2.14 12.82 -6.22
N LEU A 271 2.69 12.26 -5.16
CA LEU A 271 2.48 10.83 -4.82
C LEU A 271 1.03 10.54 -4.39
N ILE A 272 0.35 11.53 -3.81
CA ILE A 272 -1.05 11.42 -3.38
C ILE A 272 -1.85 12.60 -3.96
N PRO A 273 -2.30 12.52 -5.23
CA PRO A 273 -2.94 13.64 -5.90
C PRO A 273 -4.39 13.87 -5.43
N ALA A 274 -4.80 15.12 -5.48
CA ALA A 274 -6.12 15.57 -5.01
C ALA A 274 -7.31 14.92 -5.76
N ASP A 275 -7.13 14.55 -7.04
CA ASP A 275 -8.19 13.89 -7.83
C ASP A 275 -8.57 12.51 -7.26
N LYS A 276 -7.62 11.82 -6.65
CA LYS A 276 -7.88 10.54 -5.98
C LYS A 276 -8.68 10.72 -4.71
N TRP A 277 -8.37 11.77 -3.95
CA TRP A 277 -9.18 12.16 -2.80
C TRP A 277 -10.63 12.43 -3.20
N ASN A 278 -10.83 13.23 -4.25
CA ASN A 278 -12.17 13.58 -4.74
C ASN A 278 -12.96 12.33 -5.14
N PHE A 279 -12.34 11.38 -5.85
CA PHE A 279 -12.97 10.10 -6.19
C PHE A 279 -13.41 9.33 -4.94
N GLY A 280 -12.56 9.22 -3.93
CA GLY A 280 -12.89 8.50 -2.69
C GLY A 280 -14.02 9.18 -1.91
N LYS A 281 -13.96 10.51 -1.78
CA LYS A 281 -14.99 11.30 -1.12
C LYS A 281 -16.32 11.17 -1.85
N GLU A 282 -16.34 11.29 -3.17
CA GLU A 282 -17.55 11.17 -3.99
C GLU A 282 -18.16 9.77 -3.86
N LEU A 283 -17.34 8.71 -3.93
CA LEU A 283 -17.82 7.33 -3.77
C LEU A 283 -18.42 7.11 -2.38
N LEU A 284 -17.76 7.54 -1.32
CA LEU A 284 -18.26 7.44 0.06
C LEU A 284 -19.59 8.17 0.22
N THR A 285 -19.64 9.43 -0.22
CA THR A 285 -20.83 10.27 -0.13
C THR A 285 -22.01 9.65 -0.90
N THR A 286 -21.76 9.19 -2.12
CA THR A 286 -22.79 8.56 -2.96
C THR A 286 -23.35 7.31 -2.31
N VAL A 287 -22.51 6.43 -1.73
CA VAL A 287 -23.00 5.22 -1.06
C VAL A 287 -23.86 5.56 0.16
N ILE A 288 -23.49 6.57 0.93
CA ILE A 288 -24.23 6.98 2.13
C ILE A 288 -25.56 7.65 1.73
N GLU A 289 -25.53 8.65 0.85
CA GLU A 289 -26.72 9.43 0.48
C GLU A 289 -27.72 8.64 -0.36
N LYS A 290 -27.24 7.69 -1.18
CA LYS A 290 -28.10 6.85 -2.04
C LYS A 290 -28.37 5.47 -1.45
N ASN A 291 -28.09 5.25 -0.17
CA ASN A 291 -28.18 3.95 0.48
C ASN A 291 -29.53 3.25 0.24
N GLU A 292 -30.65 3.95 0.41
CA GLU A 292 -32.00 3.37 0.21
C GLU A 292 -32.25 2.97 -1.25
N HIS A 293 -31.84 3.81 -2.20
CA HIS A 293 -31.93 3.51 -3.62
C HIS A 293 -31.06 2.31 -4.00
N LEU A 294 -29.82 2.26 -3.52
CA LEU A 294 -28.93 1.12 -3.77
C LEU A 294 -29.51 -0.18 -3.19
N LEU A 295 -30.05 -0.14 -1.97
CA LEU A 295 -30.72 -1.28 -1.36
C LEU A 295 -31.96 -1.73 -2.13
N SER A 296 -32.76 -0.80 -2.64
CA SER A 296 -33.96 -1.12 -3.44
C SER A 296 -33.62 -1.91 -4.72
N LEU A 297 -32.42 -1.76 -5.26
CA LEU A 297 -31.94 -2.50 -6.43
C LEU A 297 -31.27 -3.84 -6.05
N ILE A 298 -30.60 -3.91 -4.90
CA ILE A 298 -29.89 -5.10 -4.45
C ILE A 298 -30.84 -6.13 -3.83
N VAL A 299 -31.71 -5.72 -2.89
CA VAL A 299 -32.56 -6.62 -2.10
C VAL A 299 -33.44 -7.55 -2.98
N PRO A 300 -34.07 -7.10 -4.07
CA PRO A 300 -34.86 -7.98 -4.95
C PRO A 300 -34.03 -9.09 -5.62
N LYS A 301 -32.69 -8.96 -5.69
CA LYS A 301 -31.81 -9.97 -6.28
C LYS A 301 -31.35 -11.03 -5.28
N LEU A 302 -31.63 -10.81 -3.99
CA LEU A 302 -31.26 -11.71 -2.90
C LEU A 302 -32.32 -12.80 -2.63
N LYS A 303 -33.16 -13.17 -3.63
CA LYS A 303 -34.35 -14.04 -3.48
C LYS A 303 -34.13 -15.37 -2.76
N ASN A 304 -32.88 -15.89 -2.77
CA ASN A 304 -32.52 -17.15 -2.13
C ASN A 304 -31.58 -16.94 -0.92
N TRP A 305 -31.40 -15.70 -0.48
CA TRP A 305 -30.50 -15.35 0.60
C TRP A 305 -31.27 -14.48 1.60
N ASP A 306 -31.15 -14.84 2.87
CA ASP A 306 -31.63 -14.00 3.96
C ASP A 306 -30.72 -12.76 4.07
N PRO A 307 -31.24 -11.54 3.87
CA PRO A 307 -30.44 -10.32 3.95
C PRO A 307 -29.67 -10.15 5.27
N GLU A 308 -30.19 -10.70 6.37
CA GLU A 308 -29.58 -10.65 7.70
C GLU A 308 -28.38 -11.61 7.82
N ARG A 309 -28.27 -12.59 6.93
CA ARG A 309 -27.14 -13.54 6.89
C ARG A 309 -26.03 -13.17 5.92
N ILE A 310 -26.24 -12.10 5.16
CA ILE A 310 -25.22 -11.62 4.22
C ILE A 310 -24.14 -10.92 5.03
N ALA A 311 -22.86 -11.27 4.76
CA ALA A 311 -21.74 -10.58 5.38
C ALA A 311 -21.84 -9.08 5.13
N SER A 312 -21.71 -8.28 6.19
CA SER A 312 -21.78 -6.81 6.11
C SER A 312 -20.84 -6.25 5.05
N LEU A 313 -19.70 -6.88 4.87
CA LEU A 313 -18.71 -6.48 3.88
C LEU A 313 -19.18 -6.72 2.44
N ASP A 314 -19.84 -7.86 2.17
CA ASP A 314 -20.39 -8.15 0.85
C ASP A 314 -21.46 -7.14 0.47
N MET A 315 -22.33 -6.78 1.42
CA MET A 315 -23.36 -5.74 1.22
C MET A 315 -22.72 -4.38 0.93
N ILE A 316 -21.66 -4.00 1.64
CA ILE A 316 -20.92 -2.76 1.40
C ILE A 316 -20.31 -2.78 0.00
N LEU A 317 -19.65 -3.87 -0.40
CA LEU A 317 -19.04 -4.00 -1.72
C LEU A 317 -20.07 -3.95 -2.86
N MET A 318 -21.25 -4.57 -2.67
CA MET A 318 -22.35 -4.46 -3.63
C MET A 318 -22.89 -3.03 -3.76
N LYS A 319 -23.08 -2.32 -2.63
CA LYS A 319 -23.49 -0.91 -2.65
C LYS A 319 -22.46 -0.03 -3.35
N MET A 320 -21.17 -0.19 -3.05
CA MET A 320 -20.09 0.55 -3.68
C MET A 320 -20.02 0.26 -5.19
N GLY A 321 -20.09 -1.01 -5.59
CA GLY A 321 -20.08 -1.42 -7.00
C GLY A 321 -21.24 -0.84 -7.77
N LEU A 322 -22.44 -0.89 -7.19
CA LEU A 322 -23.64 -0.34 -7.80
C LEU A 322 -23.62 1.20 -7.86
N ALA A 323 -23.13 1.87 -6.81
CA ALA A 323 -22.91 3.31 -6.82
C ALA A 323 -21.95 3.73 -7.94
N GLU A 324 -20.85 3.00 -8.12
CA GLU A 324 -19.90 3.26 -9.20
C GLU A 324 -20.49 2.98 -10.59
N LEU A 325 -21.31 1.94 -10.74
CA LEU A 325 -22.01 1.66 -11.99
C LEU A 325 -22.97 2.79 -12.38
N LEU A 326 -23.71 3.33 -11.43
CA LEU A 326 -24.79 4.30 -11.70
C LEU A 326 -24.28 5.75 -11.81
N TYR A 327 -23.32 6.15 -10.97
CA TYR A 327 -22.98 7.56 -10.78
C TYR A 327 -21.59 7.96 -11.27
N PHE A 328 -20.72 7.00 -11.68
CA PHE A 328 -19.37 7.31 -12.17
C PHE A 328 -19.25 7.02 -13.67
N GLU A 329 -19.60 7.99 -14.47
CA GLU A 329 -19.69 7.85 -15.94
C GLU A 329 -18.36 7.48 -16.61
N THR A 330 -17.24 7.92 -16.05
CA THR A 330 -15.88 7.71 -16.60
C THR A 330 -15.29 6.32 -16.32
N ILE A 331 -15.98 5.48 -15.52
CA ILE A 331 -15.47 4.15 -15.17
C ILE A 331 -16.30 3.10 -15.95
N PRO A 332 -15.64 2.32 -16.83
CA PRO A 332 -16.32 1.27 -17.58
C PRO A 332 -16.94 0.21 -16.66
N PRO A 333 -18.15 -0.31 -16.93
CA PRO A 333 -18.80 -1.30 -16.07
C PRO A 333 -17.95 -2.55 -15.81
N LYS A 334 -17.27 -3.05 -16.83
CA LYS A 334 -16.38 -4.21 -16.69
C LYS A 334 -15.24 -3.98 -15.68
N VAL A 335 -14.71 -2.75 -15.60
CA VAL A 335 -13.68 -2.40 -14.62
C VAL A 335 -14.29 -2.40 -13.22
N THR A 336 -15.44 -1.76 -13.04
CA THR A 336 -16.17 -1.75 -11.77
C THR A 336 -16.44 -3.18 -11.29
N LEU A 337 -17.07 -4.03 -12.10
CA LEU A 337 -17.38 -5.41 -11.72
C LEU A 337 -16.13 -6.17 -11.28
N ASN A 338 -15.05 -6.15 -12.07
CA ASN A 338 -13.83 -6.86 -11.74
C ASN A 338 -13.19 -6.38 -10.43
N GLU A 339 -13.17 -5.06 -10.19
CA GLU A 339 -12.58 -4.49 -8.97
C GLU A 339 -13.34 -4.94 -7.71
N TYR A 340 -14.67 -4.91 -7.72
CA TYR A 340 -15.45 -5.31 -6.54
C TYR A 340 -15.50 -6.83 -6.32
N ILE A 341 -15.43 -7.63 -7.39
CA ILE A 341 -15.23 -9.09 -7.30
C ILE A 341 -13.87 -9.41 -6.63
N ASP A 342 -12.82 -8.71 -7.06
CA ASP A 342 -11.49 -8.94 -6.51
C ASP A 342 -11.36 -8.44 -5.07
N LEU A 343 -12.04 -7.33 -4.71
CA LEU A 343 -12.14 -6.89 -3.31
C LEU A 343 -12.89 -7.91 -2.45
N ALA A 344 -14.00 -8.46 -2.94
CA ALA A 344 -14.75 -9.48 -2.21
C ALA A 344 -13.91 -10.75 -1.96
N LYS A 345 -13.12 -11.19 -2.94
CA LYS A 345 -12.19 -12.34 -2.77
C LYS A 345 -11.07 -12.07 -1.76
N GLU A 346 -10.64 -10.83 -1.66
CA GLU A 346 -9.51 -10.45 -0.82
C GLU A 346 -9.91 -10.18 0.63
N TYR A 347 -11.03 -9.51 0.84
CA TYR A 347 -11.44 -9.00 2.15
C TYR A 347 -12.63 -9.73 2.79
N SER A 348 -13.31 -10.60 2.06
CA SER A 348 -14.46 -11.35 2.59
C SER A 348 -14.25 -12.87 2.52
N THR A 349 -15.30 -13.66 2.38
CA THR A 349 -15.21 -15.13 2.36
C THR A 349 -14.79 -15.65 0.98
N ALA A 350 -14.36 -16.93 0.92
CA ALA A 350 -13.98 -17.57 -0.34
C ALA A 350 -15.10 -17.57 -1.39
N GLN A 351 -16.36 -17.58 -0.97
CA GLN A 351 -17.55 -17.58 -1.83
C GLN A 351 -18.01 -16.18 -2.21
N SER A 352 -17.61 -15.16 -1.46
CA SER A 352 -18.08 -13.77 -1.63
C SER A 352 -17.81 -13.21 -3.02
N GLY A 353 -16.66 -13.58 -3.63
CA GLY A 353 -16.34 -13.16 -4.99
C GLY A 353 -17.36 -13.62 -6.03
N GLN A 354 -17.87 -14.86 -5.94
CA GLN A 354 -18.90 -15.38 -6.83
C GLN A 354 -20.26 -14.78 -6.52
N PHE A 355 -20.59 -14.62 -5.25
CA PHE A 355 -21.83 -14.02 -4.80
C PHE A 355 -21.97 -12.57 -5.26
N VAL A 356 -21.00 -11.72 -4.95
CA VAL A 356 -20.97 -10.30 -5.35
C VAL A 356 -21.01 -10.17 -6.87
N ASN A 357 -20.26 -11.03 -7.62
CA ASN A 357 -20.34 -11.07 -9.08
C ASN A 357 -21.75 -11.37 -9.59
N GLY A 358 -22.38 -12.41 -9.07
CA GLY A 358 -23.71 -12.82 -9.52
C GLY A 358 -24.77 -11.70 -9.34
N ILE A 359 -24.73 -11.01 -8.21
CA ILE A 359 -25.65 -9.91 -7.93
C ILE A 359 -25.37 -8.68 -8.80
N LEU A 360 -24.11 -8.22 -8.83
CA LEU A 360 -23.74 -7.03 -9.60
C LEU A 360 -23.88 -7.21 -11.11
N ASP A 361 -23.55 -8.38 -11.66
CA ASP A 361 -23.72 -8.69 -13.08
C ASP A 361 -25.20 -8.74 -13.49
N ASN A 362 -26.06 -9.32 -12.65
CA ASN A 362 -27.51 -9.34 -12.85
C ASN A 362 -28.07 -7.93 -12.90
N ILE A 363 -27.77 -7.09 -11.88
CA ILE A 363 -28.24 -5.70 -11.85
C ILE A 363 -27.67 -4.91 -13.03
N HIS A 364 -26.38 -5.10 -13.37
CA HIS A 364 -25.75 -4.44 -14.52
C HIS A 364 -26.51 -4.72 -15.83
N LYS A 365 -26.88 -5.98 -16.10
CA LYS A 365 -27.62 -6.36 -17.30
C LYS A 365 -28.98 -5.69 -17.37
N GLU A 366 -29.74 -5.71 -16.29
CA GLU A 366 -31.05 -5.05 -16.23
C GLU A 366 -30.96 -3.53 -16.44
N LEU A 367 -29.98 -2.87 -15.79
CA LEU A 367 -29.76 -1.44 -15.96
C LEU A 367 -29.33 -1.09 -17.39
N ALA A 368 -28.54 -1.96 -18.03
CA ALA A 368 -28.11 -1.78 -19.42
C ALA A 368 -29.31 -1.93 -20.39
N GLU A 369 -30.12 -2.96 -20.23
CA GLU A 369 -31.36 -3.19 -21.01
C GLU A 369 -32.37 -2.05 -20.84
N ALA A 370 -32.47 -1.50 -19.62
CA ALA A 370 -33.35 -0.37 -19.32
C ALA A 370 -32.77 0.99 -19.79
N GLY A 371 -31.55 1.03 -20.33
CA GLY A 371 -30.88 2.27 -20.75
C GLY A 371 -30.55 3.24 -19.62
N GLN A 372 -30.46 2.73 -18.38
CA GLN A 372 -30.24 3.54 -17.18
C GLN A 372 -28.74 3.78 -16.86
N LEU A 373 -27.82 3.13 -17.59
CA LEU A 373 -26.38 3.32 -17.41
C LEU A 373 -25.87 4.50 -18.24
N LYS A 374 -25.53 5.58 -17.57
CA LYS A 374 -24.88 6.74 -18.17
C LYS A 374 -23.36 6.53 -18.18
N LYS A 375 -22.82 5.91 -19.21
CA LYS A 375 -21.39 5.66 -19.36
C LYS A 375 -20.83 6.35 -20.59
N ILE A 376 -19.65 6.97 -20.42
CA ILE A 376 -18.93 7.56 -21.54
C ILE A 376 -18.26 6.43 -22.33
N GLU A 377 -18.64 6.30 -23.61
CA GLU A 377 -17.98 5.37 -24.51
C GLU A 377 -16.59 5.91 -24.91
N PHE A 378 -15.55 5.29 -24.37
CA PHE A 378 -14.20 5.52 -24.89
C PHE A 378 -14.06 4.80 -26.21
N ARG A 379 -14.19 5.52 -27.34
CA ARG A 379 -13.82 5.00 -28.65
C ARG A 379 -12.35 4.55 -28.58
N LYS A 380 -12.12 3.28 -28.92
CA LYS A 380 -10.76 2.78 -29.16
C LYS A 380 -10.23 3.54 -30.37
N SER A 381 -9.31 4.47 -30.16
CA SER A 381 -8.46 5.04 -31.21
C SER A 381 -7.39 4.05 -31.60
#